data_7a1987ffc20affc434866dff01d914c6
#
_entry.id   7a1987ffc20affc434866dff01d914c6
#
_cell.length_a   1.000
_cell.length_b   1.000
_cell.length_c   1.000
_cell.angle_alpha   90.00
_cell.angle_beta   90.00
_cell.angle_gamma   90.00
#
_symmetry.space_group_name_H-M   'P 1'
#
loop_
_entity.id
_entity.type
_entity.pdbx_description
1 polymer ?
#
loop_
_entity_poly.entity_id
_entity_poly.type
_entity_poly.pdbx_seq_one_letter_code
_entity_poly.pdbx_strand_id
1 'polypeptide(L)'
;MNIILDARTKEHVQTFWERTQDEEIKRLFPFSTKSLEDALQLFERSQLEGATSYGKVIYCDGQYIGDVWCYGIDEDNEKMAMLSIVIFEKAQWGKGIGVKAAEAFVEEVFDKFNIEKLGAFTYSINYGSIGLLKKLGFVEVETFIENGVESKYFELNK
;
A
#
# COMPACT_ATOMS: atom_id res chain seq x y z
N MET A 1 -9.50 -17.52 8.84
CA MET A 1 -8.65 -16.86 7.83
C MET A 1 -7.23 -16.71 8.37
N ASN A 2 -6.27 -17.22 7.64
CA ASN A 2 -4.86 -17.10 8.01
C ASN A 2 -4.20 -16.06 7.10
N ILE A 3 -3.90 -14.88 7.64
CA ILE A 3 -3.29 -13.77 6.91
C ILE A 3 -1.83 -13.67 7.32
N ILE A 4 -0.92 -13.76 6.35
CA ILE A 4 0.52 -13.72 6.56
C ILE A 4 1.12 -12.63 5.69
N LEU A 5 2.00 -11.82 6.28
CA LEU A 5 2.86 -10.88 5.54
C LEU A 5 4.21 -11.55 5.35
N ASP A 6 4.72 -11.51 4.13
CA ASP A 6 6.00 -12.15 3.80
C ASP A 6 6.86 -11.23 2.94
N ALA A 7 8.14 -11.59 2.81
CA ALA A 7 9.07 -10.82 2.00
C ALA A 7 8.69 -10.88 0.52
N ARG A 8 8.82 -9.74 -0.16
CA ARG A 8 8.55 -9.61 -1.58
C ARG A 8 9.73 -10.16 -2.38
N THR A 9 9.42 -10.88 -3.44
CA THR A 9 10.42 -11.42 -4.39
C THR A 9 10.15 -10.89 -5.78
N LYS A 10 11.06 -11.15 -6.72
CA LYS A 10 10.87 -10.76 -8.13
C LYS A 10 9.64 -11.42 -8.73
N GLU A 11 9.36 -12.65 -8.36
CA GLU A 11 8.17 -13.38 -8.82
C GLU A 11 6.89 -12.70 -8.35
N HIS A 12 6.87 -12.20 -7.12
CA HIS A 12 5.74 -11.42 -6.61
C HIS A 12 5.56 -10.13 -7.42
N VAL A 13 6.64 -9.43 -7.72
CA VAL A 13 6.58 -8.20 -8.53
C VAL A 13 5.95 -8.46 -9.89
N GLN A 14 6.34 -9.54 -10.54
CA GLN A 14 5.78 -9.91 -11.84
C GLN A 14 4.29 -10.23 -11.73
N THR A 15 3.91 -11.04 -10.77
CA THR A 15 2.49 -11.38 -10.53
C THR A 15 1.66 -10.14 -10.22
N PHE A 16 2.16 -9.28 -9.34
CA PHE A 16 1.48 -8.04 -8.99
C PHE A 16 1.29 -7.14 -10.22
N TRP A 17 2.32 -6.98 -11.04
CA TRP A 17 2.23 -6.23 -12.28
C TRP A 17 1.13 -6.79 -13.19
N GLU A 18 1.14 -8.10 -13.43
CA GLU A 18 0.15 -8.75 -14.29
C GLU A 18 -1.27 -8.63 -13.75
N ARG A 19 -1.46 -8.88 -12.45
CA ARG A 19 -2.77 -8.87 -11.81
C ARG A 19 -3.35 -7.45 -11.68
N THR A 20 -2.51 -6.43 -11.61
CA THR A 20 -2.97 -5.04 -11.51
C THR A 20 -3.19 -4.37 -12.87
N GLN A 21 -3.02 -5.09 -13.98
CA GLN A 21 -3.42 -4.62 -15.30
C GLN A 21 -4.93 -4.67 -15.51
N ASP A 22 -5.67 -5.30 -14.61
CA ASP A 22 -7.13 -5.32 -14.60
C ASP A 22 -7.70 -3.90 -14.65
N GLU A 23 -8.69 -3.67 -15.51
CA GLU A 23 -9.23 -2.32 -15.74
C GLU A 23 -9.88 -1.70 -14.50
N GLU A 24 -10.60 -2.50 -13.72
CA GLU A 24 -11.23 -2.02 -12.48
C GLU A 24 -10.18 -1.62 -11.45
N ILE A 25 -9.14 -2.42 -11.30
CA ILE A 25 -8.05 -2.12 -10.35
C ILE A 25 -7.33 -0.85 -10.79
N LYS A 26 -7.03 -0.70 -12.08
CA LYS A 26 -6.40 0.52 -12.60
C LYS A 26 -7.26 1.76 -12.38
N ARG A 27 -8.57 1.62 -12.47
CA ARG A 27 -9.49 2.72 -12.23
C ARG A 27 -9.51 3.17 -10.77
N LEU A 28 -9.32 2.23 -9.84
CA LEU A 28 -9.42 2.49 -8.40
C LEU A 28 -8.11 2.95 -7.77
N PHE A 29 -6.95 2.59 -8.36
CA PHE A 29 -5.64 2.85 -7.76
C PHE A 29 -4.71 3.64 -8.68
N PRO A 30 -4.01 4.66 -8.14
CA PRO A 30 -3.09 5.50 -8.92
C PRO A 30 -1.70 4.85 -9.05
N PHE A 31 -1.54 3.89 -9.97
CA PHE A 31 -0.24 3.27 -10.19
C PHE A 31 0.70 4.18 -10.95
N SER A 32 1.93 4.33 -10.45
CA SER A 32 2.97 5.15 -11.09
C SER A 32 3.88 4.35 -12.02
N THR A 33 3.94 3.03 -11.87
CA THR A 33 4.77 2.18 -12.73
C THR A 33 4.13 2.00 -14.11
N LYS A 34 4.93 2.13 -15.15
CA LYS A 34 4.45 2.08 -16.54
C LYS A 34 4.77 0.78 -17.24
N SER A 35 5.67 -0.02 -16.69
CA SER A 35 6.10 -1.29 -17.27
C SER A 35 6.55 -2.26 -16.18
N LEU A 36 6.63 -3.55 -16.53
CA LEU A 36 7.19 -4.54 -15.61
C LEU A 36 8.65 -4.21 -15.29
N GLU A 37 9.40 -3.71 -16.26
CA GLU A 37 10.78 -3.31 -16.03
C GLU A 37 10.89 -2.20 -14.97
N ASP A 38 10.02 -1.19 -15.03
CA ASP A 38 9.96 -0.14 -14.02
C ASP A 38 9.67 -0.72 -12.64
N ALA A 39 8.72 -1.64 -12.55
CA ALA A 39 8.35 -2.28 -11.29
C ALA A 39 9.52 -3.08 -10.71
N LEU A 40 10.25 -3.82 -11.55
CA LEU A 40 11.43 -4.58 -11.14
C LEU A 40 12.57 -3.67 -10.67
N GLN A 41 12.78 -2.54 -11.34
CA GLN A 41 13.80 -1.57 -10.94
C GLN A 41 13.47 -0.94 -9.59
N LEU A 42 12.20 -0.59 -9.35
CA LEU A 42 11.77 -0.09 -8.05
C LEU A 42 11.96 -1.12 -6.95
N PHE A 43 11.67 -2.38 -7.24
CA PHE A 43 11.90 -3.46 -6.29
C PHE A 43 13.38 -3.57 -5.94
N GLU A 44 14.26 -3.56 -6.92
CA GLU A 44 15.71 -3.65 -6.70
C GLU A 44 16.21 -2.51 -5.81
N ARG A 45 15.74 -1.28 -6.06
CA ARG A 45 16.10 -0.12 -5.23
C ARG A 45 15.60 -0.28 -3.79
N SER A 46 14.44 -0.89 -3.60
CA SER A 46 13.88 -1.11 -2.26
C SER A 46 14.69 -2.09 -1.42
N GLN A 47 15.54 -2.89 -2.04
CA GLN A 47 16.40 -3.87 -1.37
C GLN A 47 17.77 -3.32 -0.97
N LEU A 48 18.07 -2.08 -1.38
CA LEU A 48 19.36 -1.45 -1.07
C LEU A 48 19.36 -0.85 0.33
N GLU A 49 20.53 -0.77 0.93
CA GLU A 49 20.72 -0.07 2.20
C GLU A 49 20.32 1.40 2.04
N GLY A 50 19.59 1.94 3.00
CA GLY A 50 19.13 3.33 2.95
C GLY A 50 17.91 3.55 2.04
N ALA A 51 17.26 2.49 1.60
CA ALA A 51 16.05 2.61 0.80
C ALA A 51 14.96 3.36 1.55
N THR A 52 14.19 4.17 0.81
CA THR A 52 13.08 4.97 1.36
C THR A 52 11.72 4.29 1.13
N SER A 53 11.72 3.03 0.76
CA SER A 53 10.50 2.23 0.62
C SER A 53 10.68 0.86 1.26
N TYR A 54 9.58 0.28 1.72
CA TYR A 54 9.56 -1.01 2.40
C TYR A 54 8.19 -1.65 2.19
N GLY A 55 8.16 -2.90 1.82
CA GLY A 55 6.89 -3.56 1.53
C GLY A 55 6.89 -5.05 1.84
N LYS A 56 5.69 -5.58 1.94
CA LYS A 56 5.42 -7.00 2.17
C LYS A 56 4.34 -7.47 1.21
N VAL A 57 4.36 -8.75 0.91
CA VAL A 57 3.28 -9.40 0.21
C VAL A 57 2.28 -9.97 1.20
N ILE A 58 1.03 -10.07 0.78
CA ILE A 58 -0.08 -10.55 1.62
C ILE A 58 -0.51 -11.91 1.11
N TYR A 59 -0.47 -12.90 1.99
CA TYR A 59 -1.04 -14.23 1.76
C TYR A 59 -2.28 -14.40 2.61
N CYS A 60 -3.32 -14.97 2.02
CA CYS A 60 -4.53 -15.37 2.73
C CYS A 60 -4.77 -16.85 2.47
N ASP A 61 -4.73 -17.65 3.54
CA ASP A 61 -4.89 -19.10 3.46
C ASP A 61 -3.97 -19.74 2.41
N GLY A 62 -2.71 -19.27 2.35
CA GLY A 62 -1.69 -19.79 1.45
C GLY A 62 -1.70 -19.22 0.03
N GLN A 63 -2.61 -18.32 -0.29
CA GLN A 63 -2.71 -17.68 -1.61
C GLN A 63 -2.18 -16.26 -1.57
N TYR A 64 -1.31 -15.92 -2.50
CA TYR A 64 -0.83 -14.54 -2.68
C TYR A 64 -1.95 -13.68 -3.25
N ILE A 65 -2.37 -12.63 -2.53
CA ILE A 65 -3.53 -11.84 -2.88
C ILE A 65 -3.27 -10.34 -3.06
N GLY A 66 -2.13 -9.84 -2.67
CA GLY A 66 -1.84 -8.41 -2.78
C GLY A 66 -0.57 -8.00 -2.06
N ASP A 67 -0.32 -6.69 -2.07
CA ASP A 67 0.86 -6.08 -1.45
C ASP A 67 0.45 -4.95 -0.53
N VAL A 68 1.25 -4.73 0.51
CA VAL A 68 1.17 -3.55 1.39
C VAL A 68 2.59 -2.98 1.50
N TRP A 69 2.72 -1.65 1.35
CA TRP A 69 4.04 -1.03 1.38
C TRP A 69 3.97 0.40 1.88
N CYS A 70 5.13 0.91 2.29
CA CYS A 70 5.30 2.33 2.55
C CYS A 70 6.43 2.88 1.68
N TYR A 71 6.36 4.17 1.39
CA TYR A 71 7.31 4.86 0.54
C TYR A 71 7.51 6.28 1.05
N GLY A 72 8.54 6.96 0.53
CA GLY A 72 8.88 8.29 1.01
C GLY A 72 9.23 8.30 2.49
N ILE A 73 9.87 7.24 2.98
CA ILE A 73 10.25 7.13 4.39
C ILE A 73 11.27 8.22 4.71
N ASP A 74 10.93 9.08 5.66
CA ASP A 74 11.78 10.19 6.10
C ASP A 74 11.88 10.14 7.63
N GLU A 75 13.00 9.59 8.12
CA GLU A 75 13.25 9.41 9.55
C GLU A 75 13.89 10.64 10.20
N ASP A 76 14.42 11.55 9.39
CA ASP A 76 15.27 12.65 9.88
C ASP A 76 14.55 13.99 10.01
N ASN A 77 13.63 14.30 9.10
CA ASN A 77 12.98 15.60 9.04
C ASN A 77 11.48 15.51 9.37
N GLU A 78 10.68 15.03 8.44
CA GLU A 78 9.23 14.94 8.60
C GLU A 78 8.80 13.81 9.51
N LYS A 79 9.64 12.81 9.69
CA LYS A 79 9.37 11.60 10.48
C LYS A 79 8.05 10.97 10.08
N MET A 80 7.88 10.75 8.80
CA MET A 80 6.69 10.14 8.23
C MET A 80 7.00 9.28 7.02
N ALA A 81 6.03 8.49 6.61
CA ALA A 81 6.04 7.72 5.38
C ALA A 81 4.63 7.66 4.82
N MET A 82 4.51 7.29 3.56
CA MET A 82 3.23 7.09 2.90
C MET A 82 2.90 5.61 2.86
N LEU A 83 1.65 5.28 3.13
CA LEU A 83 1.15 3.89 3.12
C LEU A 83 0.32 3.62 1.88
N SER A 84 0.49 2.45 1.30
CA SER A 84 -0.35 1.96 0.20
C SER A 84 -0.63 0.46 0.38
N ILE A 85 -1.82 0.04 -0.01
CA ILE A 85 -2.20 -1.37 0.00
C ILE A 85 -3.08 -1.65 -1.21
N VAL A 86 -2.79 -2.75 -1.91
CA VAL A 86 -3.60 -3.19 -3.03
C VAL A 86 -3.82 -4.70 -2.92
N ILE A 87 -5.08 -5.11 -2.80
CA ILE A 87 -5.47 -6.51 -2.91
C ILE A 87 -5.99 -6.69 -4.33
N PHE A 88 -5.24 -7.44 -5.14
CA PHE A 88 -5.62 -7.68 -6.54
C PHE A 88 -6.60 -8.85 -6.70
N GLU A 89 -6.74 -9.69 -5.69
CA GLU A 89 -7.69 -10.80 -5.73
C GLU A 89 -9.07 -10.29 -5.30
N LYS A 90 -9.91 -9.98 -6.29
CA LYS A 90 -11.22 -9.36 -6.05
C LYS A 90 -12.16 -10.22 -5.21
N ALA A 91 -12.01 -11.56 -5.28
CA ALA A 91 -12.81 -12.46 -4.47
C ALA A 91 -12.60 -12.27 -2.97
N GLN A 92 -11.51 -11.61 -2.58
CA GLN A 92 -11.19 -11.36 -1.18
C GLN A 92 -11.63 -9.98 -0.69
N TRP A 93 -12.21 -9.16 -1.57
CA TRP A 93 -12.69 -7.83 -1.18
C TRP A 93 -13.92 -7.94 -0.25
N GLY A 94 -14.04 -6.96 0.66
CA GLY A 94 -15.20 -6.87 1.56
C GLY A 94 -15.20 -7.85 2.72
N LYS A 95 -14.09 -8.54 2.98
CA LYS A 95 -13.99 -9.57 4.04
C LYS A 95 -13.16 -9.12 5.25
N GLY A 96 -12.66 -7.88 5.25
CA GLY A 96 -11.82 -7.37 6.33
C GLY A 96 -10.36 -7.81 6.26
N ILE A 97 -9.95 -8.48 5.20
CA ILE A 97 -8.57 -8.97 5.03
C ILE A 97 -7.60 -7.81 4.94
N GLY A 98 -7.94 -6.78 4.16
CA GLY A 98 -7.11 -5.59 4.00
C GLY A 98 -6.84 -4.86 5.30
N VAL A 99 -7.87 -4.74 6.15
CA VAL A 99 -7.72 -4.10 7.46
C VAL A 99 -6.73 -4.88 8.32
N LYS A 100 -6.87 -6.20 8.40
CA LYS A 100 -5.99 -7.04 9.21
C LYS A 100 -4.54 -7.01 8.72
N ALA A 101 -4.35 -7.10 7.41
CA ALA A 101 -3.01 -7.02 6.82
C ALA A 101 -2.37 -5.66 7.06
N ALA A 102 -3.13 -4.59 6.87
CA ALA A 102 -2.63 -3.23 7.08
C ALA A 102 -2.33 -2.95 8.55
N GLU A 103 -3.15 -3.44 9.49
CA GLU A 103 -2.87 -3.29 10.92
C GLU A 103 -1.51 -3.90 11.29
N ALA A 104 -1.26 -5.12 10.84
CA ALA A 104 -0.01 -5.80 11.10
C ALA A 104 1.18 -5.06 10.49
N PHE A 105 1.02 -4.56 9.28
CA PHE A 105 2.07 -3.82 8.58
C PHE A 105 2.36 -2.47 9.24
N VAL A 106 1.33 -1.73 9.63
CA VAL A 106 1.46 -0.44 10.30
C VAL A 106 2.24 -0.60 11.62
N GLU A 107 1.91 -1.63 12.40
CA GLU A 107 2.63 -1.94 13.64
C GLU A 107 4.10 -2.22 13.35
N GLU A 108 4.39 -3.05 12.34
CA GLU A 108 5.76 -3.36 11.96
C GLU A 108 6.54 -2.13 11.53
N VAL A 109 5.93 -1.25 10.73
CA VAL A 109 6.58 -0.05 10.21
C VAL A 109 6.90 0.94 11.34
N PHE A 110 5.97 1.17 12.26
CA PHE A 110 6.22 2.05 13.40
C PHE A 110 7.30 1.50 14.34
N ASP A 111 7.41 0.19 14.43
CA ASP A 111 8.49 -0.43 15.25
C ASP A 111 9.84 -0.37 14.53
N LYS A 112 9.84 -0.53 13.21
CA LYS A 112 11.07 -0.63 12.41
C LYS A 112 11.71 0.71 12.10
N PHE A 113 10.91 1.74 11.83
CA PHE A 113 11.39 3.04 11.38
C PHE A 113 11.12 4.12 12.44
N ASN A 114 12.02 5.09 12.49
CA ASN A 114 11.86 6.26 13.37
C ASN A 114 10.93 7.28 12.71
N ILE A 115 9.66 6.93 12.63
CA ILE A 115 8.61 7.80 12.10
C ILE A 115 7.49 7.94 13.10
N GLU A 116 6.77 9.05 13.03
CA GLU A 116 5.68 9.38 13.96
C GLU A 116 4.32 9.44 13.29
N LYS A 117 4.30 9.37 11.95
CA LYS A 117 3.09 9.56 11.16
C LYS A 117 3.14 8.74 9.88
N LEU A 118 1.97 8.24 9.47
CA LEU A 118 1.75 7.68 8.15
C LEU A 118 0.71 8.53 7.43
N GLY A 119 0.97 8.83 6.16
CA GLY A 119 -0.01 9.43 5.26
C GLY A 119 -0.51 8.41 4.26
N ALA A 120 -1.66 8.66 3.68
CA ALA A 120 -2.20 7.81 2.63
C ALA A 120 -3.07 8.62 1.68
N PHE A 121 -2.86 8.43 0.38
CA PHE A 121 -3.72 8.98 -0.66
C PHE A 121 -4.67 7.92 -1.20
N THR A 122 -5.88 8.30 -1.54
CA THR A 122 -6.81 7.42 -2.23
C THR A 122 -7.71 8.23 -3.15
N TYR A 123 -8.12 7.64 -4.27
CA TYR A 123 -9.16 8.24 -5.11
C TYR A 123 -10.48 8.26 -4.34
N SER A 124 -11.26 9.34 -4.48
CA SER A 124 -12.54 9.48 -3.81
C SER A 124 -13.56 8.39 -4.19
N ILE A 125 -13.41 7.79 -5.37
CA ILE A 125 -14.27 6.69 -5.82
C ILE A 125 -13.91 5.33 -5.21
N ASN A 126 -12.75 5.23 -4.58
CA ASN A 126 -12.32 3.98 -3.95
C ASN A 126 -12.84 3.87 -2.53
N TYR A 127 -14.13 3.56 -2.40
CA TYR A 127 -14.81 3.48 -1.10
C TYR A 127 -14.23 2.39 -0.20
N GLY A 128 -13.76 1.31 -0.79
CA GLY A 128 -13.11 0.22 -0.04
C GLY A 128 -11.84 0.70 0.66
N SER A 129 -11.01 1.46 -0.04
CA SER A 129 -9.78 2.02 0.51
C SER A 129 -10.08 3.07 1.60
N ILE A 130 -11.07 3.94 1.36
CA ILE A 130 -11.49 4.95 2.34
C ILE A 130 -11.97 4.27 3.63
N GLY A 131 -12.81 3.25 3.50
CA GLY A 131 -13.32 2.49 4.64
C GLY A 131 -12.21 1.79 5.41
N LEU A 132 -11.24 1.22 4.70
CA LEU A 132 -10.07 0.57 5.29
C LEU A 132 -9.25 1.58 6.11
N LEU A 133 -8.93 2.72 5.53
CA LEU A 133 -8.15 3.76 6.20
C LEU A 133 -8.85 4.24 7.48
N LYS A 134 -10.16 4.47 7.42
CA LYS A 134 -10.94 4.88 8.60
C LYS A 134 -10.92 3.82 9.70
N LYS A 135 -11.04 2.56 9.33
CA LYS A 135 -10.99 1.45 10.31
C LYS A 135 -9.62 1.32 10.97
N LEU A 136 -8.56 1.70 10.28
CA LEU A 136 -7.21 1.73 10.84
C LEU A 136 -6.98 2.91 11.78
N GLY A 137 -7.89 3.87 11.80
CA GLY A 137 -7.77 5.08 12.62
C GLY A 137 -7.22 6.29 11.89
N PHE A 138 -7.04 6.19 10.57
CA PHE A 138 -6.64 7.35 9.76
C PHE A 138 -7.75 8.39 9.76
N VAL A 139 -7.35 9.67 9.78
CA VAL A 139 -8.25 10.82 9.74
C VAL A 139 -8.09 11.52 8.40
N GLU A 140 -9.21 11.86 7.77
CA GLU A 140 -9.20 12.62 6.52
C GLU A 140 -8.70 14.03 6.79
N VAL A 141 -7.70 14.47 6.02
CA VAL A 141 -7.08 15.80 6.16
C VAL A 141 -7.57 16.74 5.09
N GLU A 142 -7.60 16.28 3.83
CA GLU A 142 -8.08 17.12 2.73
C GLU A 142 -8.61 16.28 1.56
N THR A 143 -9.43 16.96 0.75
CA THR A 143 -9.89 16.46 -0.54
C THR A 143 -9.34 17.42 -1.60
N PHE A 144 -8.80 16.92 -2.69
CA PHE A 144 -8.21 17.73 -3.75
C PHE A 144 -8.42 17.10 -5.10
N ILE A 145 -8.20 17.89 -6.16
CA ILE A 145 -8.29 17.42 -7.54
C ILE A 145 -6.91 17.51 -8.16
N GLU A 146 -6.43 16.39 -8.74
CA GLU A 146 -5.17 16.32 -9.43
C GLU A 146 -5.38 15.63 -10.77
N ASN A 147 -4.96 16.28 -11.85
CA ASN A 147 -5.15 15.76 -13.21
C ASN A 147 -6.61 15.38 -13.51
N GLY A 148 -7.57 16.16 -12.98
CA GLY A 148 -8.99 15.92 -13.20
C GLY A 148 -9.59 14.82 -12.33
N VAL A 149 -8.82 14.22 -11.42
CA VAL A 149 -9.28 13.14 -10.54
C VAL A 149 -9.35 13.64 -9.10
N GLU A 150 -10.52 13.46 -8.47
CA GLU A 150 -10.68 13.80 -7.06
C GLU A 150 -10.03 12.73 -6.18
N SER A 151 -9.21 13.18 -5.23
CA SER A 151 -8.48 12.33 -4.31
C SER A 151 -8.62 12.87 -2.88
N LYS A 152 -8.37 11.99 -1.92
CA LYS A 152 -8.38 12.31 -0.50
C LYS A 152 -7.05 11.96 0.12
N TYR A 153 -6.64 12.75 1.10
CA TYR A 153 -5.42 12.51 1.86
C TYR A 153 -5.78 12.27 3.33
N PHE A 154 -5.19 11.23 3.89
CA PHE A 154 -5.43 10.79 5.26
C PHE A 154 -4.12 10.72 6.03
N GLU A 155 -4.20 10.88 7.35
CA GLU A 155 -3.03 10.73 8.24
C GLU A 155 -3.37 9.87 9.46
N LEU A 156 -2.35 9.12 9.90
CA LEU A 156 -2.39 8.34 11.14
C LEU A 156 -1.17 8.67 11.96
N ASN A 157 -1.36 9.10 13.21
CA ASN A 157 -0.26 9.32 14.14
C ASN A 157 0.07 8.02 14.88
N LYS A 158 1.34 7.87 15.18
CA LYS A 158 1.85 6.73 15.97
C LYS A 158 1.20 6.66 17.36
#